data_3a86c61ab8b0d9a2a7bdf570e938cff5
#
_entry.id   3a86c61ab8b0d9a2a7bdf570e938cff5
#
_cell.length_a   1.000
_cell.length_b   1.000
_cell.length_c   1.000
_cell.angle_alpha   90.00
_cell.angle_beta   90.00
_cell.angle_gamma   90.00
#
_symmetry.space_group_name_H-M   'P 1'
#
loop_
_entity.id
_entity.type
_entity.pdbx_description
1 polymer ?
#
loop_
_entity_poly.entity_id
_entity_poly.type
_entity_poly.pdbx_seq_one_letter_code
_entity_poly.pdbx_strand_id
1 'polypeptide(L)' 'MPTIIEGIKFYTIPETAEALRVTAQTVRNYIKQGRIKSQRIGRPILITESNLKEFLQGGK' A
#
# COMPACT_ATOMS: atom_id res chain seq x y z
N MET A 1 10.59 -5.20 -4.81
CA MET A 1 9.98 -6.52 -4.78
C MET A 1 8.98 -6.61 -3.66
N PRO A 2 7.79 -7.13 -3.93
CA PRO A 2 6.80 -7.27 -2.87
C PRO A 2 7.23 -8.31 -1.83
N THR A 3 6.81 -8.09 -0.61
CA THR A 3 7.05 -9.00 0.49
C THR A 3 5.90 -9.99 0.55
N ILE A 4 6.20 -11.26 0.68
CA ILE A 4 5.17 -12.29 0.77
C ILE A 4 5.23 -12.92 2.15
N ILE A 5 4.13 -12.84 2.88
CA ILE A 5 4.00 -13.43 4.21
C ILE A 5 2.78 -14.32 4.19
N GLU A 6 2.99 -15.61 4.47
CA GLU A 6 1.91 -16.60 4.49
C GLU A 6 1.08 -16.58 3.19
N GLY A 7 1.77 -16.42 2.06
CA GLY A 7 1.10 -16.43 0.78
C GLY A 7 0.42 -15.13 0.39
N ILE A 8 0.48 -14.13 1.25
CA ILE A 8 -0.12 -12.83 0.97
C ILE A 8 0.98 -11.87 0.55
N LYS A 9 0.76 -11.20 -0.56
CA LYS A 9 1.71 -10.20 -1.04
C LYS A 9 1.50 -8.88 -0.31
N PHE A 10 2.60 -8.30 0.14
CA PHE A 10 2.60 -6.99 0.79
C PHE A 10 3.50 -6.06 0.00
N TYR A 11 3.11 -4.82 -0.07
CA TYR A 11 3.90 -3.78 -0.75
C TYR A 11 4.32 -2.74 0.27
N THR A 12 5.56 -2.29 0.15
CA THR A 12 6.04 -1.16 0.96
C THR A 12 5.50 0.13 0.35
N ILE A 13 5.67 1.23 1.09
CA ILE A 13 5.23 2.53 0.59
C ILE A 13 5.94 2.89 -0.72
N PRO A 14 7.28 2.76 -0.84
CA PRO A 14 7.93 3.05 -2.12
C PRO A 14 7.43 2.18 -3.27
N GLU A 15 7.17 0.91 -3.00
CA GLU A 15 6.68 0.02 -4.04
C GLU A 15 5.27 0.42 -4.48
N THR A 16 4.44 0.78 -3.52
CA THR A 16 3.09 1.24 -3.83
C THR A 16 3.13 2.54 -4.62
N ALA A 17 4.02 3.45 -4.23
CA ALA A 17 4.16 4.72 -4.93
C ALA A 17 4.55 4.49 -6.39
N GLU A 18 5.46 3.55 -6.62
CA GLU A 18 5.90 3.24 -7.97
C GLU A 18 4.75 2.64 -8.77
N ALA A 19 4.00 1.74 -8.16
CA ALA A 19 2.86 1.11 -8.85
C ALA A 19 1.80 2.12 -9.21
N LEU A 20 1.58 3.12 -8.37
CA LEU A 20 0.58 4.14 -8.60
C LEU A 20 1.14 5.34 -9.37
N ARG A 21 2.45 5.36 -9.58
CA ARG A 21 3.14 6.46 -10.26
C ARG A 21 2.97 7.78 -9.52
N VAL A 22 3.08 7.71 -8.22
CA VAL A 22 3.02 8.90 -7.36
C VAL A 22 4.23 8.84 -6.43
N THR A 23 4.41 9.90 -5.65
CA THR A 23 5.50 9.93 -4.69
C THR A 23 5.14 9.14 -3.45
N ALA A 24 6.16 8.73 -2.70
CA ALA A 24 5.94 8.02 -1.45
C ALA A 24 5.14 8.89 -0.48
N GLN A 25 5.37 10.20 -0.51
CA GLN A 25 4.64 11.11 0.37
C GLN A 25 3.15 11.10 0.03
N THR A 26 2.82 11.02 -1.25
CA THR A 26 1.42 10.95 -1.67
C THR A 26 0.76 9.68 -1.13
N VAL A 27 1.48 8.55 -1.17
CA VAL A 27 0.95 7.31 -0.63
C VAL A 27 0.69 7.45 0.87
N ARG A 28 1.63 8.07 1.58
CA ARG A 28 1.45 8.29 3.01
C ARG A 28 0.22 9.15 3.29
N ASN A 29 0.00 10.16 2.46
CA ASN A 29 -1.17 11.01 2.60
C ASN A 29 -2.47 10.22 2.38
N TYR A 30 -2.48 9.33 1.39
CA TYR A 30 -3.64 8.47 1.15
C TYR A 30 -3.92 7.59 2.35
N ILE A 31 -2.88 7.05 2.96
CA ILE A 31 -3.03 6.21 4.15
C ILE A 31 -3.59 7.03 5.30
N LYS A 32 -3.07 8.22 5.47
CA LYS A 32 -3.53 9.13 6.51
C LYS A 32 -5.00 9.48 6.34
N GLN A 33 -5.43 9.66 5.11
CA GLN A 33 -6.80 10.02 4.79
C GLN A 33 -7.75 8.83 4.84
N GLY A 34 -7.21 7.64 5.04
CA GLY A 34 -8.02 6.44 5.07
C GLY A 34 -8.40 5.90 3.71
N ARG A 35 -7.79 6.41 2.66
CA ARG A 35 -8.08 5.94 1.31
C ARG A 35 -7.46 4.60 1.02
N ILE A 36 -6.28 4.35 1.56
CA ILE A 36 -5.59 3.08 1.41
C ILE A 36 -5.46 2.48 2.78
N LYS A 37 -5.97 1.28 2.94
CA LYS A 37 -5.80 0.55 4.20
C LYS A 37 -4.41 -0.05 4.22
N SER A 38 -3.75 0.05 5.33
CA SER A 38 -2.41 -0.48 5.49
C SER A 38 -2.30 -1.24 6.79
N GLN A 39 -1.27 -2.06 6.89
CA GLN A 39 -0.98 -2.78 8.11
C GLN A 39 0.42 -2.44 8.55
N ARG A 40 0.57 -2.20 9.83
CA ARG A 40 1.88 -1.94 10.40
C ARG A 40 2.35 -3.21 11.08
N ILE A 41 3.30 -3.87 10.43
CA ILE A 41 3.90 -5.07 10.96
C ILE A 41 5.31 -4.69 11.37
N GLY A 42 5.54 -4.55 12.66
CA GLY A 42 6.81 -4.01 13.12
C GLY A 42 6.92 -2.54 12.76
N ARG A 43 8.03 -2.14 12.16
CA ARG A 43 8.26 -0.75 11.80
C ARG A 43 7.65 -0.35 10.48
N PRO A 44 7.85 -1.13 9.40
CA PRO A 44 7.37 -0.68 8.10
C PRO A 44 5.87 -0.78 8.00
N ILE A 45 5.31 0.17 7.27
CA ILE A 45 3.90 0.12 6.92
C ILE A 45 3.81 -0.71 5.65
N LEU A 46 2.99 -1.75 5.71
CA LEU A 46 2.81 -2.65 4.56
C LEU A 46 1.39 -2.56 4.06
N ILE A 47 1.24 -2.60 2.75
CA ILE A 47 -0.06 -2.53 2.10
C ILE A 47 -0.29 -3.87 1.41
N THR A 48 -1.40 -4.54 1.73
CA THR A 48 -1.69 -5.83 1.10
C THR A 48 -2.10 -5.61 -0.35
N GLU A 49 -1.87 -6.64 -1.15
CA GLU A 49 -2.28 -6.59 -2.55
C GLU A 49 -3.78 -6.33 -2.67
N SER A 50 -4.57 -6.94 -1.80
CA SER A 50 -6.01 -6.73 -1.81
C SER A 50 -6.37 -5.28 -1.56
N ASN A 51 -5.73 -4.65 -0.58
CA ASN A 51 -5.99 -3.26 -0.28
C ASN A 51 -5.58 -2.35 -1.41
N LEU A 52 -4.46 -2.66 -2.05
CA LEU A 52 -4.00 -1.88 -3.19
C LEU A 52 -4.97 -2.01 -4.36
N LYS A 53 -5.41 -3.22 -4.64
CA LYS A 53 -6.38 -3.45 -5.71
C LYS A 53 -7.69 -2.73 -5.43
N GLU A 54 -8.14 -2.78 -4.19
CA GLU A 54 -9.38 -2.12 -3.80
C GLU A 54 -9.29 -0.62 -4.05
N PHE A 55 -8.15 -0.03 -3.73
CA PHE A 55 -7.94 1.39 -3.98
C PHE A 55 -7.98 1.69 -5.48
N LEU A 56 -7.32 0.85 -6.27
CA LEU A 56 -7.26 1.06 -7.72
C LEU A 56 -8.61 0.88 -8.38
N GLN A 57 -9.38 -0.10 -7.93
CA GLN A 57 -10.70 -0.38 -8.54
C GLN A 57 -11.77 0.52 -7.97
N GLY A 58 -11.74 0.73 -6.67
CA GLY A 58 -12.70 1.58 -6.02
C GLY A 58 -12.63 3.01 -6.50
N GLY A 59 -11.43 3.50 -6.68
CA GLY A 59 -11.20 4.81 -7.26
C GLY A 59 -11.80 5.96 -6.51
N LYS A 60 -12.22 5.72 -5.29
CA LYS A 60 -12.95 6.78 -4.59
C LYS A 60 -12.44 7.00 -3.22
#